data_03dea6cd6bc2ecc7e039d97bfcd8ef65
#
_entry.id   03dea6cd6bc2ecc7e039d97bfcd8ef65
#
_cell.length_a   1.000
_cell.length_b   1.000
_cell.length_c   1.000
_cell.angle_alpha   90.00
_cell.angle_beta   90.00
_cell.angle_gamma   90.00
#
_symmetry.space_group_name_H-M   'P 1'
#
loop_
_entity.id
_entity.type
_entity.pdbx_description
1 polymer ?
#
loop_
_entity_poly.entity_id
_entity_poly.type
_entity_poly.pdbx_seq_one_letter_code
_entity_poly.pdbx_strand_id
1 'polypeptide(L)'
;MKPVKYIPPTEVEIIRAKKLKIAYSRWLEKKCLKLNIAVCWHVPAAMRWHFDGYTADWLAKELKRYFNKVNRRIYKAASKNRGLKLQRVITLEYDPEVGWHAHGLLACGPGMNEQETIDVLENLWTKQTKRFVTGKFEKHCFWAQSDKGNYLSYISKRVHRQNEIDVGFLDTINTYLLDH
;
A
#
# COMPACT_ATOMS: atom_id res chain seq x y z
N MET A 1 18.78 14.70 -18.92
CA MET A 1 18.83 14.92 -17.46
C MET A 1 20.26 14.65 -16.97
N LYS A 2 20.86 15.55 -16.17
CA LYS A 2 22.14 15.26 -15.52
C LYS A 2 21.90 14.24 -14.41
N PRO A 3 22.75 13.22 -14.25
CA PRO A 3 22.61 12.27 -13.15
C PRO A 3 22.70 13.01 -11.82
N VAL A 4 21.72 12.80 -10.94
CA VAL A 4 21.75 13.32 -9.57
C VAL A 4 22.93 12.68 -8.85
N LYS A 5 23.83 13.48 -8.31
CA LYS A 5 25.03 13.00 -7.63
C LYS A 5 24.62 12.39 -6.29
N TYR A 6 24.89 11.10 -6.11
CA TYR A 6 24.66 10.42 -4.84
C TYR A 6 25.50 11.05 -3.72
N ILE A 7 24.86 11.52 -2.68
CA ILE A 7 25.49 11.99 -1.45
C ILE A 7 25.14 10.95 -0.38
N PRO A 8 26.12 10.20 0.13
CA PRO A 8 25.87 9.21 1.16
C PRO A 8 25.33 9.88 2.43
N PRO A 9 24.36 9.27 3.15
CA PRO A 9 23.82 9.83 4.36
C PRO A 9 24.88 9.93 5.45
N THR A 10 24.82 10.99 6.22
CA THR A 10 25.70 11.20 7.38
C THR A 10 25.38 10.18 8.48
N GLU A 11 26.31 9.95 9.40
CA GLU A 11 26.10 9.05 10.54
C GLU A 11 24.88 9.48 11.40
N VAL A 12 24.69 10.79 11.56
CA VAL A 12 23.52 11.36 12.29
C VAL A 12 22.21 11.02 11.60
N GLU A 13 22.16 11.09 10.27
CA GLU A 13 20.98 10.74 9.49
C GLU A 13 20.68 9.22 9.56
N ILE A 14 21.72 8.39 9.54
CA ILE A 14 21.58 6.93 9.72
C ILE A 14 21.01 6.61 11.11
N ILE A 15 21.51 7.25 12.16
CA ILE A 15 21.02 7.06 13.53
C ILE A 15 19.56 7.52 13.66
N ARG A 16 19.21 8.69 13.09
CA ARG A 16 17.83 9.20 13.07
C ARG A 16 16.88 8.25 12.32
N ALA A 17 17.30 7.76 11.16
CA ALA A 17 16.52 6.79 10.39
C ALA A 17 16.28 5.49 11.17
N LYS A 18 17.31 4.95 11.86
CA LYS A 18 17.16 3.76 12.71
C LYS A 18 16.17 4.00 13.87
N LYS A 19 16.27 5.14 14.56
CA LYS A 19 15.33 5.50 15.66
C LYS A 19 13.91 5.64 15.15
N LEU A 20 13.71 6.30 14.00
CA LEU A 20 12.40 6.47 13.39
C LEU A 20 11.80 5.12 12.96
N LYS A 21 12.61 4.22 12.41
CA LYS A 21 12.20 2.86 12.07
C LYS A 21 11.67 2.11 13.29
N ILE A 22 12.42 2.12 14.41
CA ILE A 22 12.02 1.45 15.63
C ILE A 22 10.70 2.04 16.17
N ALA A 23 10.59 3.36 16.19
CA ALA A 23 9.38 4.04 16.66
C ALA A 23 8.18 3.72 15.78
N TYR A 24 8.36 3.69 14.44
CA TYR A 24 7.32 3.35 13.48
C TYR A 24 6.89 1.89 13.60
N SER A 25 7.84 0.95 13.73
CA SER A 25 7.52 -0.47 13.91
C SER A 25 6.70 -0.70 15.19
N ARG A 26 7.11 -0.09 16.32
CA ARG A 26 6.36 -0.16 17.58
C ARG A 26 4.96 0.44 17.48
N TRP A 27 4.84 1.56 16.77
CA TRP A 27 3.54 2.18 16.52
C TRP A 27 2.65 1.27 15.68
N LEU A 28 3.18 0.67 14.60
CA LEU A 28 2.46 -0.30 13.78
C LEU A 28 2.05 -1.53 14.59
N GLU A 29 2.94 -2.12 15.36
CA GLU A 29 2.63 -3.28 16.22
C GLU A 29 1.45 -2.97 17.14
N LYS A 30 1.47 -1.81 17.81
CA LYS A 30 0.40 -1.39 18.71
C LYS A 30 -0.94 -1.14 18.00
N LYS A 31 -0.90 -0.47 16.84
CA LYS A 31 -2.12 -0.05 16.12
C LYS A 31 -2.67 -1.12 15.18
N CYS A 32 -1.83 -2.05 14.73
CA CYS A 32 -2.20 -3.03 13.71
C CYS A 32 -2.55 -4.42 14.27
N LEU A 33 -2.88 -4.55 15.56
CA LEU A 33 -3.21 -5.83 16.19
C LEU A 33 -4.36 -6.57 15.49
N LYS A 34 -5.32 -5.83 14.94
CA LYS A 34 -6.51 -6.37 14.24
C LYS A 34 -6.37 -6.41 12.72
N LEU A 35 -5.20 -6.04 12.18
CA LEU A 35 -4.96 -6.07 10.75
C LEU A 35 -4.29 -7.39 10.39
N ASN A 36 -5.04 -8.31 9.79
CA ASN A 36 -4.60 -9.68 9.53
C ASN A 36 -4.32 -9.97 8.05
N ILE A 37 -4.78 -9.11 7.15
CA ILE A 37 -4.65 -9.31 5.72
C ILE A 37 -3.47 -8.47 5.20
N ALA A 38 -2.42 -9.14 4.74
CA ALA A 38 -1.31 -8.52 4.03
C ALA A 38 -1.63 -8.44 2.55
N VAL A 39 -1.38 -7.28 1.92
CA VAL A 39 -1.71 -7.06 0.51
C VAL A 39 -0.60 -6.29 -0.19
N CYS A 40 -0.37 -6.62 -1.45
CA CYS A 40 0.46 -5.86 -2.37
C CYS A 40 -0.34 -5.50 -3.62
N TRP A 41 -0.33 -4.22 -3.99
CA TRP A 41 -0.95 -3.70 -5.20
C TRP A 41 0.11 -3.26 -6.19
N HIS A 42 0.06 -3.84 -7.37
CA HIS A 42 0.86 -3.42 -8.52
C HIS A 42 -0.04 -2.85 -9.61
N VAL A 43 0.54 -2.11 -10.52
CA VAL A 43 -0.10 -1.79 -11.79
C VAL A 43 0.50 -2.67 -12.89
N PRO A 44 -0.25 -2.91 -13.98
CA PRO A 44 0.24 -3.68 -15.12
C PRO A 44 1.57 -3.15 -15.66
N ALA A 45 2.48 -4.04 -16.09
CA ALA A 45 3.80 -3.66 -16.60
C ALA A 45 3.71 -2.67 -17.77
N ALA A 46 2.73 -2.83 -18.65
CA ALA A 46 2.49 -1.91 -19.75
C ALA A 46 2.29 -0.46 -19.29
N MET A 47 1.68 -0.25 -18.10
CA MET A 47 1.52 1.10 -17.53
C MET A 47 2.82 1.63 -16.94
N ARG A 48 3.62 0.77 -16.32
CA ARG A 48 4.85 1.18 -15.62
C ARG A 48 5.89 1.80 -16.55
N TRP A 49 5.98 1.28 -17.77
CA TRP A 49 7.02 1.64 -18.74
C TRP A 49 6.58 2.65 -19.80
N HIS A 50 5.28 2.82 -20.00
CA HIS A 50 4.73 3.66 -21.07
C HIS A 50 3.95 4.89 -20.60
N PHE A 51 3.89 5.10 -19.28
CA PHE A 51 3.15 6.22 -18.71
C PHE A 51 4.07 7.12 -17.89
N ASP A 52 4.53 8.22 -18.48
CA ASP A 52 5.40 9.22 -17.82
C ASP A 52 4.80 9.82 -16.54
N GLY A 53 3.48 9.74 -16.37
CA GLY A 53 2.76 10.16 -15.17
C GLY A 53 2.66 9.11 -14.08
N TYR A 54 3.34 7.95 -14.19
CA TYR A 54 3.33 6.91 -13.18
C TYR A 54 4.21 7.27 -11.99
N THR A 55 3.61 7.97 -11.04
CA THR A 55 4.25 8.50 -9.83
C THR A 55 3.58 7.96 -8.58
N ALA A 56 4.23 8.16 -7.43
CA ALA A 56 3.63 7.86 -6.13
C ALA A 56 2.27 8.55 -5.95
N ASP A 57 2.16 9.82 -6.32
CA ASP A 57 0.93 10.59 -6.24
C ASP A 57 -0.20 10.02 -7.10
N TRP A 58 0.14 9.56 -8.30
CA TRP A 58 -0.83 8.91 -9.16
C TRP A 58 -1.33 7.60 -8.52
N LEU A 59 -0.42 6.76 -8.01
CA LEU A 59 -0.78 5.51 -7.33
C LEU A 59 -1.63 5.77 -6.09
N ALA A 60 -1.27 6.77 -5.27
CA ALA A 60 -2.05 7.17 -4.10
C ALA A 60 -3.49 7.59 -4.48
N LYS A 61 -3.66 8.36 -5.57
CA LYS A 61 -4.98 8.76 -6.08
C LYS A 61 -5.78 7.55 -6.57
N GLU A 62 -5.15 6.59 -7.25
CA GLU A 62 -5.81 5.37 -7.69
C GLU A 62 -6.22 4.49 -6.50
N LEU A 63 -5.36 4.35 -5.48
CA LEU A 63 -5.71 3.66 -4.24
C LEU A 63 -6.86 4.34 -3.51
N LYS A 64 -6.91 5.68 -3.48
CA LYS A 64 -8.05 6.41 -2.90
C LYS A 64 -9.36 6.09 -3.62
N ARG A 65 -9.36 6.07 -4.96
CA ARG A 65 -10.54 5.67 -5.76
C ARG A 65 -10.94 4.22 -5.50
N TYR A 66 -9.96 3.34 -5.42
CA TYR A 66 -10.14 1.93 -5.11
C TYR A 66 -10.75 1.74 -3.73
N PHE A 67 -10.17 2.30 -2.67
CA PHE A 67 -10.69 2.16 -1.32
C PHE A 67 -12.08 2.79 -1.12
N ASN A 68 -12.42 3.83 -1.88
CA ASN A 68 -13.79 4.33 -1.90
C ASN A 68 -14.78 3.27 -2.42
N LYS A 69 -14.40 2.47 -3.43
CA LYS A 69 -15.22 1.35 -3.92
C LYS A 69 -15.26 0.20 -2.92
N VAL A 70 -14.11 -0.16 -2.32
CA VAL A 70 -14.01 -1.17 -1.25
C VAL A 70 -14.95 -0.82 -0.09
N ASN A 71 -14.86 0.41 0.43
CA ASN A 71 -15.68 0.86 1.54
C ASN A 71 -17.18 0.81 1.19
N ARG A 72 -17.58 1.23 0.00
CA ARG A 72 -18.97 1.13 -0.47
C ARG A 72 -19.44 -0.33 -0.60
N ARG A 73 -18.57 -1.22 -1.06
CA ARG A 73 -18.90 -2.65 -1.19
C ARG A 73 -19.11 -3.30 0.17
N ILE A 74 -18.22 -3.02 1.13
CA ILE A 74 -18.22 -3.63 2.46
C ILE A 74 -19.29 -3.00 3.37
N TYR A 75 -19.31 -1.67 3.46
CA TYR A 75 -20.16 -0.94 4.41
C TYR A 75 -21.46 -0.39 3.81
N LYS A 76 -21.67 -0.55 2.49
CA LYS A 76 -22.88 -0.10 1.78
C LYS A 76 -23.17 1.40 2.07
N ALA A 77 -24.43 1.71 2.45
CA ALA A 77 -24.85 3.06 2.80
C ALA A 77 -24.10 3.64 4.01
N ALA A 78 -23.67 2.82 4.95
CA ALA A 78 -22.95 3.28 6.14
C ALA A 78 -21.57 3.88 5.82
N SER A 79 -20.93 3.49 4.72
CA SER A 79 -19.71 4.15 4.24
C SER A 79 -19.97 5.62 3.87
N LYS A 80 -21.11 5.92 3.22
CA LYS A 80 -21.47 7.29 2.83
C LYS A 80 -22.02 8.08 4.04
N ASN A 81 -22.97 7.50 4.77
CA ASN A 81 -23.75 8.21 5.78
C ASN A 81 -23.01 8.38 7.11
N ARG A 82 -22.14 7.44 7.47
CA ARG A 82 -21.39 7.41 8.74
C ARG A 82 -19.86 7.46 8.55
N GLY A 83 -19.37 7.58 7.33
CA GLY A 83 -17.93 7.63 7.04
C GLY A 83 -17.17 6.35 7.36
N LEU A 84 -17.84 5.19 7.49
CA LEU A 84 -17.19 3.93 7.85
C LEU A 84 -16.24 3.49 6.75
N LYS A 85 -15.03 3.12 7.15
CA LYS A 85 -13.95 2.69 6.25
C LYS A 85 -13.28 1.43 6.80
N LEU A 86 -12.77 0.60 5.89
CA LEU A 86 -11.94 -0.54 6.25
C LEU A 86 -10.63 -0.03 6.89
N GLN A 87 -10.32 -0.53 8.10
CA GLN A 87 -9.06 -0.19 8.77
C GLN A 87 -7.89 -0.75 7.97
N ARG A 88 -6.89 0.08 7.77
CA ARG A 88 -5.72 -0.27 6.97
C ARG A 88 -4.54 0.67 7.19
N VAL A 89 -3.36 0.15 6.99
CA VAL A 89 -2.11 0.90 6.82
C VAL A 89 -1.58 0.64 5.43
N ILE A 90 -1.22 1.69 4.70
CA ILE A 90 -0.71 1.61 3.34
C ILE A 90 0.66 2.28 3.28
N THR A 91 1.62 1.61 2.66
CA THR A 91 2.92 2.16 2.30
C THR A 91 3.08 2.14 0.79
N LEU A 92 3.64 3.19 0.23
CA LEU A 92 4.05 3.25 -1.16
C LEU A 92 5.54 3.00 -1.24
N GLU A 93 5.95 2.26 -2.25
CA GLU A 93 7.32 1.85 -2.43
C GLU A 93 7.69 1.92 -3.92
N TYR A 94 8.91 2.39 -4.20
CA TYR A 94 9.49 2.34 -5.53
C TYR A 94 10.56 1.25 -5.58
N ASP A 95 10.50 0.45 -6.60
CA ASP A 95 11.49 -0.55 -6.94
C ASP A 95 11.87 -0.38 -8.42
N PRO A 96 13.16 -0.38 -8.78
CA PRO A 96 13.59 -0.16 -10.17
C PRO A 96 13.02 -1.18 -11.15
N GLU A 97 12.81 -2.42 -10.73
CA GLU A 97 12.29 -3.49 -11.58
C GLU A 97 10.76 -3.47 -11.68
N VAL A 98 10.10 -3.08 -10.59
CA VAL A 98 8.64 -3.15 -10.46
C VAL A 98 7.98 -1.78 -10.61
N GLY A 99 8.72 -0.69 -10.40
CA GLY A 99 8.20 0.67 -10.34
C GLY A 99 7.46 0.94 -9.02
N TRP A 100 6.62 1.97 -9.00
CA TRP A 100 5.79 2.29 -7.85
C TRP A 100 4.77 1.19 -7.57
N HIS A 101 4.71 0.72 -6.34
CA HIS A 101 3.72 -0.25 -5.87
C HIS A 101 3.34 0.05 -4.42
N ALA A 102 2.29 -0.60 -3.95
CA ALA A 102 1.80 -0.36 -2.61
C ALA A 102 1.75 -1.66 -1.80
N HIS A 103 2.11 -1.56 -0.55
CA HIS A 103 1.92 -2.61 0.44
C HIS A 103 0.91 -2.15 1.48
N GLY A 104 0.14 -3.08 2.03
CA GLY A 104 -0.81 -2.74 3.07
C GLY A 104 -1.11 -3.87 4.01
N LEU A 105 -1.52 -3.49 5.22
CA LEU A 105 -2.17 -4.35 6.18
C LEU A 105 -3.60 -3.88 6.36
N LEU A 106 -4.55 -4.80 6.32
CA LEU A 106 -5.97 -4.51 6.41
C LEU A 106 -6.65 -5.39 7.46
N ALA A 107 -7.72 -4.85 8.07
CA ALA A 107 -8.66 -5.65 8.83
C ALA A 107 -9.62 -6.41 7.90
N CYS A 108 -10.29 -7.42 8.44
CA CYS A 108 -11.44 -8.02 7.77
C CYS A 108 -12.62 -7.04 7.70
N GLY A 109 -13.44 -7.17 6.67
CA GLY A 109 -14.74 -6.51 6.64
C GLY A 109 -15.66 -7.03 7.75
N PRO A 110 -16.56 -6.19 8.30
CA PRO A 110 -17.48 -6.61 9.34
C PRO A 110 -18.37 -7.75 8.84
N GLY A 111 -18.39 -8.85 9.60
CA GLY A 111 -19.14 -10.06 9.27
C GLY A 111 -18.56 -10.88 8.11
N MET A 112 -17.34 -10.55 7.66
CA MET A 112 -16.62 -11.28 6.63
C MET A 112 -15.41 -12.00 7.24
N ASN A 113 -15.07 -13.17 6.71
CA ASN A 113 -13.78 -13.79 6.97
C ASN A 113 -12.67 -13.17 6.11
N GLU A 114 -11.43 -13.60 6.31
CA GLU A 114 -10.26 -13.07 5.60
C GLU A 114 -10.34 -13.33 4.09
N GLN A 115 -10.72 -14.54 3.69
CA GLN A 115 -10.83 -14.91 2.26
C GLN A 115 -11.91 -14.10 1.55
N GLU A 116 -13.09 -13.95 2.14
CA GLU A 116 -14.16 -13.12 1.58
C GLU A 116 -13.74 -11.66 1.40
N THR A 117 -12.96 -11.15 2.35
CA THR A 117 -12.41 -9.79 2.25
C THR A 117 -11.37 -9.70 1.13
N ILE A 118 -10.46 -10.68 1.03
CA ILE A 118 -9.46 -10.78 -0.05
C ILE A 118 -10.15 -10.83 -1.42
N ASP A 119 -11.19 -11.64 -1.58
CA ASP A 119 -11.91 -11.78 -2.85
C ASP A 119 -12.54 -10.44 -3.29
N VAL A 120 -13.09 -9.67 -2.35
CA VAL A 120 -13.61 -8.32 -2.63
C VAL A 120 -12.48 -7.38 -3.06
N LEU A 121 -11.35 -7.42 -2.36
CA LEU A 121 -10.19 -6.58 -2.64
C LEU A 121 -9.63 -6.89 -4.03
N GLU A 122 -9.37 -8.14 -4.34
CA GLU A 122 -8.83 -8.59 -5.63
C GLU A 122 -9.75 -8.25 -6.79
N ASN A 123 -11.04 -8.57 -6.67
CA ASN A 123 -12.03 -8.30 -7.71
C ASN A 123 -12.11 -6.81 -8.05
N LEU A 124 -12.11 -5.95 -7.04
CA LEU A 124 -12.19 -4.50 -7.24
C LEU A 124 -10.89 -3.93 -7.82
N TRP A 125 -9.71 -4.43 -7.41
CA TRP A 125 -8.44 -4.00 -7.98
C TRP A 125 -8.31 -4.45 -9.43
N THR A 126 -8.62 -5.70 -9.71
CA THR A 126 -8.65 -6.26 -11.06
C THR A 126 -9.55 -5.42 -11.98
N LYS A 127 -10.77 -5.08 -11.55
CA LYS A 127 -11.66 -4.21 -12.33
C LYS A 127 -11.12 -2.79 -12.50
N GLN A 128 -10.42 -2.28 -11.50
CA GLN A 128 -9.81 -0.95 -11.56
C GLN A 128 -8.66 -0.89 -12.55
N THR A 129 -7.79 -1.91 -12.53
CA THR A 129 -6.58 -1.95 -13.36
C THR A 129 -6.86 -2.44 -14.79
N LYS A 130 -7.93 -3.19 -15.00
CA LYS A 130 -8.33 -3.66 -16.34
C LYS A 130 -8.47 -2.54 -17.37
N ARG A 131 -8.86 -1.34 -16.95
CA ARG A 131 -8.98 -0.16 -17.84
C ARG A 131 -7.63 0.33 -18.39
N PHE A 132 -6.52 -0.11 -17.80
CA PHE A 132 -5.17 0.28 -18.19
C PHE A 132 -4.48 -0.76 -19.07
N VAL A 133 -5.15 -1.88 -19.38
CA VAL A 133 -4.58 -2.99 -20.14
C VAL A 133 -5.27 -3.12 -21.48
N THR A 134 -4.49 -2.92 -22.53
CA THR A 134 -4.87 -3.23 -23.92
C THR A 134 -4.31 -4.61 -24.28
N GLY A 135 -4.85 -5.70 -23.72
CA GLY A 135 -4.33 -7.03 -23.99
C GLY A 135 -4.69 -8.06 -22.93
N LYS A 136 -3.95 -9.18 -22.88
CA LYS A 136 -4.12 -10.19 -21.83
C LYS A 136 -3.77 -9.59 -20.47
N PHE A 137 -4.70 -9.69 -19.53
CA PHE A 137 -4.53 -9.19 -18.16
C PHE A 137 -3.38 -9.93 -17.45
N GLU A 138 -2.43 -9.20 -16.91
CA GLU A 138 -1.38 -9.76 -16.09
C GLU A 138 -1.94 -10.15 -14.71
N LYS A 139 -1.91 -11.45 -14.40
CA LYS A 139 -2.45 -12.00 -13.14
C LYS A 139 -1.73 -11.50 -11.88
N HIS A 140 -0.60 -10.79 -12.01
CA HIS A 140 0.28 -10.44 -10.90
C HIS A 140 0.11 -9.01 -10.37
N CYS A 141 -0.98 -8.31 -10.72
CA CYS A 141 -1.21 -6.94 -10.24
C CYS A 141 -1.73 -6.86 -8.80
N PHE A 142 -2.07 -7.99 -8.22
CA PHE A 142 -2.59 -8.09 -6.85
C PHE A 142 -2.07 -9.35 -6.18
N TRP A 143 -1.64 -9.21 -4.94
CA TRP A 143 -1.29 -10.32 -4.07
C TRP A 143 -1.86 -10.05 -2.68
N ALA A 144 -2.45 -11.06 -2.06
CA ALA A 144 -2.94 -10.97 -0.69
C ALA A 144 -2.72 -12.29 0.06
N GLN A 145 -2.54 -12.18 1.36
CA GLN A 145 -2.34 -13.30 2.28
C GLN A 145 -3.10 -13.06 3.57
N SER A 146 -3.74 -14.11 4.09
CA SER A 146 -4.55 -14.07 5.31
C SER A 146 -3.75 -14.05 6.61
N ASP A 147 -2.45 -14.26 6.58
CA ASP A 147 -1.57 -14.15 7.73
C ASP A 147 -0.57 -13.02 7.52
N LYS A 148 -0.57 -12.07 8.46
CA LYS A 148 0.40 -10.98 8.41
C LYS A 148 1.84 -11.44 8.65
N GLY A 149 2.07 -12.59 9.34
CA GLY A 149 3.39 -13.11 9.66
C GLY A 149 4.38 -11.99 10.02
N ASN A 150 5.53 -11.96 9.35
CA ASN A 150 6.54 -10.91 9.46
C ASN A 150 6.26 -9.67 8.58
N TYR A 151 5.05 -9.54 8.01
CA TYR A 151 4.74 -8.47 7.05
C TYR A 151 4.81 -7.06 7.65
N LEU A 152 4.54 -6.93 8.97
CA LEU A 152 4.77 -5.66 9.69
C LEU A 152 6.22 -5.21 9.60
N SER A 153 7.16 -6.13 9.79
CA SER A 153 8.58 -5.82 9.65
C SER A 153 8.94 -5.55 8.19
N TYR A 154 8.28 -6.19 7.24
CA TYR A 154 8.46 -5.97 5.81
C TYR A 154 8.03 -4.57 5.38
N ILE A 155 6.80 -4.14 5.69
CA ILE A 155 6.30 -2.80 5.32
C ILE A 155 7.03 -1.68 6.06
N SER A 156 7.59 -1.95 7.26
CA SER A 156 8.42 -0.99 7.99
C SER A 156 9.87 -0.95 7.49
N LYS A 157 10.32 -1.97 6.77
CA LYS A 157 11.71 -2.14 6.34
C LYS A 157 12.18 -1.02 5.42
N ARG A 158 11.32 -0.56 4.52
CA ARG A 158 11.68 0.39 3.46
C ARG A 158 11.28 1.83 3.72
N VAL A 159 10.48 2.10 4.74
CA VAL A 159 10.10 3.48 5.13
C VAL A 159 11.32 4.38 5.44
N HIS A 160 12.52 3.80 5.52
CA HIS A 160 13.75 4.48 5.94
C HIS A 160 14.93 4.30 5.01
N ARG A 161 14.80 3.59 3.90
CA ARG A 161 15.87 3.51 2.92
C ARG A 161 15.80 4.75 2.02
N GLN A 162 16.55 5.77 2.37
CA GLN A 162 16.85 6.93 1.52
C GLN A 162 18.01 6.61 0.55
N ASN A 163 18.09 5.39 0.07
CA ASN A 163 18.95 5.12 -1.08
C ASN A 163 18.19 5.59 -2.32
N GLU A 164 18.85 6.26 -3.24
CA GLU A 164 18.27 6.84 -4.47
C GLU A 164 17.47 5.85 -5.34
N ILE A 165 17.52 4.57 -5.01
CA ILE A 165 16.95 3.48 -5.78
C ILE A 165 15.67 2.92 -5.11
N ASP A 166 15.60 2.92 -3.77
CA ASP A 166 14.49 2.35 -2.99
C ASP A 166 13.83 3.43 -2.13
N VAL A 167 12.72 4.00 -2.57
CA VAL A 167 11.95 4.98 -1.81
C VAL A 167 10.66 4.33 -1.31
N GLY A 168 10.43 4.37 0.00
CA GLY A 168 9.18 3.92 0.60
C GLY A 168 8.68 4.92 1.64
N PHE A 169 7.38 5.18 1.68
CA PHE A 169 6.77 6.07 2.66
C PHE A 169 5.32 5.66 3.00
N LEU A 170 4.88 6.09 4.17
CA LEU A 170 3.50 5.90 4.60
C LEU A 170 2.54 6.73 3.74
N ASP A 171 1.57 6.07 3.11
CA ASP A 171 0.49 6.77 2.42
C ASP A 171 -0.57 7.22 3.45
N THR A 172 -0.41 8.43 3.94
CA THR A 172 -1.32 9.04 4.92
C THR A 172 -2.71 9.30 4.34
N ILE A 173 -2.85 9.40 3.01
CA ILE A 173 -4.14 9.62 2.33
C ILE A 173 -5.01 8.36 2.39
N ASN A 174 -4.39 7.19 2.24
CA ASN A 174 -5.09 5.91 2.19
C ASN A 174 -4.98 5.09 3.48
N THR A 175 -4.13 5.46 4.42
CA THR A 175 -4.09 4.87 5.76
C THR A 175 -5.32 5.32 6.57
N TYR A 176 -5.98 4.37 7.22
CA TYR A 176 -7.12 4.61 8.08
C TYR A 176 -7.11 3.64 9.26
N LEU A 177 -6.91 4.18 10.44
CA LEU A 177 -6.95 3.45 11.71
C LEU A 177 -7.98 4.10 12.62
N LEU A 178 -8.74 3.29 13.34
CA LEU A 178 -9.59 3.81 14.41
C LEU A 178 -8.71 4.07 15.65
N ASP A 179 -8.88 5.24 16.22
CA ASP A 179 -8.33 5.52 17.55
C ASP A 179 -9.15 4.73 18.57
N HIS A 180 -8.48 3.90 19.35
CA HIS A 180 -9.02 3.12 20.45
C HIS A 180 -8.57 3.73 21.78
#